data_2b409b1d804522db818f68c551ed5c0a
#
_entry.id   2b409b1d804522db818f68c551ed5c0a
#
_cell.length_a   1.000
_cell.length_b   1.000
_cell.length_c   1.000
_cell.angle_alpha   90.00
_cell.angle_beta   90.00
_cell.angle_gamma   90.00
#
_symmetry.space_group_name_H-M   'P 1'
#
loop_
_entity.id
_entity.type
_entity.pdbx_description
1 polymer ?
#
loop_
_entity_poly.entity_id
_entity_poly.type
_entity_poly.pdbx_seq_one_letter_code
_entity_poly.pdbx_strand_id
1 'polypeptide(L)'
;YDITLEQLADIAGYSKSHFSRIFKQYNSMSYLQYINARRTKAAETLLLDPDIPITEVAMRSGFKSLTTFNRVFKDIKHCTPSDFKKFYETRQ
;
A
#
# COMPACT_ATOMS: atom_id res chain seq x y z
N TYR A 1 -2.61 -7.84 -1.56
CA TYR A 1 -3.68 -7.14 -2.29
C TYR A 1 -3.35 -7.03 -3.76
N ASP A 2 -3.84 -7.98 -4.52
CA ASP A 2 -3.58 -8.02 -5.96
C ASP A 2 -4.78 -7.61 -6.79
N ILE A 3 -5.84 -7.10 -6.15
CA ILE A 3 -7.02 -6.66 -6.87
C ILE A 3 -6.73 -5.32 -7.54
N THR A 4 -6.85 -5.29 -8.87
CA THR A 4 -6.68 -4.07 -9.64
C THR A 4 -8.01 -3.31 -9.73
N LEU A 5 -7.92 -2.03 -10.10
CA LEU A 5 -9.12 -1.23 -10.37
C LEU A 5 -9.97 -1.87 -11.46
N GLU A 6 -9.33 -2.45 -12.50
CA GLU A 6 -10.03 -3.11 -13.58
C GLU A 6 -10.81 -4.32 -13.09
N GLN A 7 -10.22 -5.13 -12.22
CA GLN A 7 -10.88 -6.30 -11.66
C GLN A 7 -12.07 -5.91 -10.81
N LEU A 8 -11.93 -4.89 -9.98
CA LEU A 8 -13.05 -4.41 -9.16
C LEU A 8 -14.18 -3.84 -10.02
N ALA A 9 -13.83 -3.09 -11.08
CA ALA A 9 -14.82 -2.53 -11.99
C ALA A 9 -15.58 -3.63 -12.71
N ASP A 10 -14.90 -4.70 -13.13
CA ASP A 10 -15.52 -5.85 -13.78
C ASP A 10 -16.50 -6.54 -12.85
N ILE A 11 -16.11 -6.76 -11.60
CA ILE A 11 -16.99 -7.39 -10.59
C ILE A 11 -18.24 -6.55 -10.36
N ALA A 12 -18.09 -5.22 -10.33
CA ALA A 12 -19.20 -4.31 -10.09
C ALA A 12 -20.02 -4.01 -11.34
N GLY A 13 -19.57 -4.44 -12.53
CA GLY A 13 -20.26 -4.18 -13.79
C GLY A 13 -20.05 -2.77 -14.32
N TYR A 14 -19.02 -2.08 -13.91
CA TYR A 14 -18.71 -0.71 -14.35
C TYR A 14 -17.44 -0.66 -15.17
N SER A 15 -17.32 0.39 -16.01
CA SER A 15 -16.04 0.69 -16.63
C SER A 15 -15.06 1.19 -15.58
N LYS A 16 -13.76 1.07 -15.88
CA LYS A 16 -12.71 1.54 -14.99
C LYS A 16 -12.89 3.01 -14.59
N SER A 17 -13.16 3.86 -15.57
CA SER A 17 -13.34 5.31 -15.31
C SER A 17 -14.58 5.59 -14.48
N HIS A 18 -15.68 4.89 -14.76
CA HIS A 18 -16.93 5.07 -14.02
C HIS A 18 -16.78 4.61 -12.58
N PHE A 19 -16.18 3.44 -12.38
CA PHE A 19 -15.95 2.90 -11.05
C PHE A 19 -15.06 3.85 -10.21
N SER A 20 -14.01 4.38 -10.83
CA SER A 20 -13.10 5.30 -10.14
C SER A 20 -13.83 6.55 -9.66
N ARG A 21 -14.72 7.11 -10.48
CA ARG A 21 -15.51 8.28 -10.08
C ARG A 21 -16.48 7.97 -8.95
N ILE A 22 -17.16 6.82 -9.03
CA ILE A 22 -18.08 6.39 -7.97
C ILE A 22 -17.32 6.18 -6.66
N PHE A 23 -16.17 5.53 -6.72
CA PHE A 23 -15.37 5.28 -5.53
C PHE A 23 -14.99 6.59 -4.84
N LYS A 24 -14.53 7.57 -5.62
CA LYS A 24 -14.15 8.87 -5.06
C LYS A 24 -15.34 9.64 -4.50
N GLN A 25 -16.52 9.46 -5.09
CA GLN A 25 -17.74 10.13 -4.65
C GLN A 25 -18.17 9.65 -3.25
N TYR A 26 -18.03 8.37 -2.96
CA TYR A 26 -18.44 7.79 -1.68
C TYR A 26 -17.31 7.71 -0.66
N ASN A 27 -16.09 7.93 -1.09
CA ASN A 27 -14.91 7.92 -0.22
C ASN A 27 -14.17 9.24 -0.38
N SER A 28 -13.66 9.77 0.71
CA SER A 28 -12.94 11.05 0.69
C SER A 28 -11.57 10.96 0.00
N MET A 29 -11.16 9.78 -0.45
CA MET A 29 -9.87 9.56 -1.11
C MET A 29 -10.07 8.85 -2.44
N SER A 30 -9.10 8.99 -3.35
CA SER A 30 -9.11 8.26 -4.61
C SER A 30 -8.87 6.77 -4.37
N TYR A 31 -9.23 5.95 -5.38
CA TYR A 31 -8.96 4.52 -5.31
C TYR A 31 -7.46 4.23 -5.10
N LEU A 32 -6.60 4.96 -5.78
CA LEU A 32 -5.16 4.77 -5.63
C LEU A 32 -4.69 5.08 -4.21
N GLN A 33 -5.19 6.16 -3.62
CA GLN A 33 -4.87 6.51 -2.23
C GLN A 33 -5.33 5.41 -1.28
N TYR A 34 -6.52 4.88 -1.51
CA TYR A 34 -7.05 3.79 -0.69
C TYR A 34 -6.17 2.54 -0.78
N ILE A 35 -5.82 2.13 -1.99
CA ILE A 35 -4.98 0.94 -2.18
C ILE A 35 -3.59 1.14 -1.57
N ASN A 36 -3.01 2.32 -1.74
CA ASN A 36 -1.70 2.62 -1.15
C ASN A 36 -1.75 2.60 0.38
N ALA A 37 -2.82 3.09 0.97
CA ALA A 37 -3.01 3.04 2.41
C ALA A 37 -3.10 1.59 2.91
N ARG A 38 -3.83 0.75 2.19
CA ARG A 38 -3.96 -0.67 2.54
C ARG A 38 -2.64 -1.41 2.41
N ARG A 39 -1.91 -1.15 1.34
CA ARG A 39 -0.60 -1.76 1.12
C ARG A 39 0.40 -1.32 2.19
N THR A 40 0.38 -0.05 2.55
CA THR A 40 1.25 0.49 3.58
C THR A 40 0.96 -0.16 4.93
N LYS A 41 -0.31 -0.35 5.25
CA LYS A 41 -0.70 -1.01 6.50
C LYS A 41 -0.21 -2.45 6.55
N ALA A 42 -0.33 -3.18 5.45
CA ALA A 42 0.20 -4.54 5.35
C ALA A 42 1.72 -4.54 5.53
N ALA A 43 2.41 -3.57 4.94
CA ALA A 43 3.86 -3.45 5.06
C ALA A 43 4.29 -3.18 6.51
N GLU A 44 3.54 -2.36 7.25
CA GLU A 44 3.85 -2.09 8.66
C GLU A 44 3.94 -3.38 9.47
N THR A 45 2.98 -4.27 9.27
CA THR A 45 2.96 -5.56 9.97
C THR A 45 4.18 -6.40 9.60
N LEU A 46 4.53 -6.46 8.31
CA LEU A 46 5.69 -7.23 7.86
C LEU A 46 7.01 -6.62 8.32
N LEU A 47 7.07 -5.30 8.45
CA LEU A 47 8.29 -4.62 8.92
C LEU A 47 8.60 -4.91 10.38
N LEU A 48 7.64 -5.40 11.15
CA LEU A 48 7.87 -5.79 12.54
C LEU A 48 8.66 -7.09 12.66
N ASP A 49 8.73 -7.88 11.60
CA ASP A 49 9.49 -9.11 11.56
C ASP A 49 10.92 -8.79 11.11
N PRO A 50 11.94 -8.94 11.98
CA PRO A 50 13.31 -8.61 11.62
C PRO A 50 13.91 -9.53 10.55
N ASP A 51 13.32 -10.69 10.33
CA ASP A 51 13.85 -11.67 9.37
C ASP A 51 13.37 -11.43 7.94
N ILE A 52 12.40 -10.53 7.74
CA ILE A 52 11.89 -10.23 6.40
C ILE A 52 12.64 -9.02 5.83
N PRO A 53 13.40 -9.19 4.74
CA PRO A 53 14.09 -8.05 4.11
C PRO A 53 13.10 -7.02 3.58
N ILE A 54 13.50 -5.77 3.51
CA ILE A 54 12.64 -4.69 3.04
C ILE A 54 12.15 -4.91 1.62
N THR A 55 12.98 -5.48 0.76
CA THR A 55 12.58 -5.83 -0.61
C THR A 55 11.42 -6.82 -0.62
N GLU A 56 11.46 -7.81 0.25
CA GLU A 56 10.38 -8.78 0.36
C GLU A 56 9.12 -8.15 0.97
N VAL A 57 9.27 -7.26 1.93
CA VAL A 57 8.14 -6.51 2.50
C VAL A 57 7.40 -5.76 1.39
N ALA A 58 8.13 -5.07 0.52
CA ALA A 58 7.54 -4.34 -0.60
C ALA A 58 6.72 -5.26 -1.50
N MET A 59 7.29 -6.39 -1.89
CA MET A 59 6.62 -7.32 -2.79
C MET A 59 5.41 -7.98 -2.15
N ARG A 60 5.55 -8.44 -0.90
CA ARG A 60 4.47 -9.12 -0.20
C ARG A 60 3.31 -8.21 0.16
N SER A 61 3.57 -6.92 0.34
CA SER A 61 2.51 -5.95 0.61
C SER A 61 1.84 -5.42 -0.65
N GLY A 62 2.27 -5.85 -1.83
CA GLY A 62 1.62 -5.56 -3.09
C GLY A 62 2.22 -4.43 -3.91
N PHE A 63 3.39 -3.91 -3.52
CA PHE A 63 4.08 -2.90 -4.31
C PHE A 63 4.86 -3.56 -5.43
N LYS A 64 4.86 -2.94 -6.61
CA LYS A 64 5.53 -3.49 -7.79
C LYS A 64 7.00 -3.15 -7.86
N SER A 65 7.45 -2.14 -7.11
CA SER A 65 8.85 -1.78 -7.07
C SER A 65 9.22 -1.24 -5.70
N LEU A 66 10.49 -1.38 -5.36
CA LEU A 66 11.01 -0.84 -4.11
C LEU A 66 10.94 0.70 -4.09
N THR A 67 11.19 1.34 -5.23
CA THR A 67 11.12 2.79 -5.36
C THR A 67 9.72 3.31 -5.02
N THR A 68 8.69 2.70 -5.58
CA THR A 68 7.30 3.08 -5.30
C THR A 68 6.96 2.84 -3.83
N PHE A 69 7.38 1.70 -3.29
CA PHE A 69 7.16 1.39 -1.88
C PHE A 69 7.76 2.45 -0.96
N ASN A 70 9.03 2.78 -1.19
CA ASN A 70 9.71 3.79 -0.37
C ASN A 70 9.00 5.14 -0.41
N ARG A 71 8.61 5.58 -1.60
CA ARG A 71 7.94 6.87 -1.79
C ARG A 71 6.57 6.89 -1.09
N VAL A 72 5.75 5.88 -1.35
CA VAL A 72 4.39 5.83 -0.79
C VAL A 72 4.44 5.68 0.73
N PHE A 73 5.30 4.81 1.24
CA PHE A 73 5.44 4.61 2.68
C PHE A 73 5.84 5.91 3.38
N LYS A 74 6.83 6.61 2.82
CA LYS A 74 7.28 7.88 3.39
C LYS A 74 6.20 8.95 3.35
N ASP A 75 5.42 9.01 2.27
CA ASP A 75 4.33 9.97 2.15
C ASP A 75 3.26 9.74 3.23
N ILE A 76 2.95 8.48 3.53
CA ILE A 76 1.89 8.15 4.47
C ILE A 76 2.39 8.13 5.92
N LYS A 77 3.56 7.54 6.15
CA LYS A 77 4.08 7.34 7.51
C LYS A 77 5.08 8.40 7.96
N HIS A 78 5.53 9.27 7.04
CA HIS A 78 6.48 10.35 7.30
C HIS A 78 7.87 9.85 7.70
N CYS A 79 8.18 8.59 7.41
CA CYS A 79 9.51 8.01 7.56
C CYS A 79 9.69 6.90 6.54
N THR A 80 10.94 6.55 6.25
CA THR A 80 11.22 5.47 5.30
C THR A 80 10.91 4.11 5.93
N PRO A 81 10.66 3.07 5.11
CA PRO A 81 10.50 1.72 5.65
C PRO A 81 11.70 1.26 6.47
N SER A 82 12.92 1.63 6.06
CA SER A 82 14.14 1.31 6.80
C SER A 82 14.15 1.95 8.17
N ASP A 83 13.77 3.22 8.26
CA ASP A 83 13.69 3.94 9.53
C ASP A 83 12.63 3.34 10.44
N PHE A 84 11.48 3.00 9.88
CA PHE A 84 10.40 2.37 10.62
C PHE A 84 10.86 1.04 11.23
N LYS A 85 11.48 0.20 10.42
CA LYS A 85 12.00 -1.09 10.87
C LYS A 85 13.04 -0.93 11.97
N LYS A 86 13.98 -0.02 11.78
CA LYS A 86 15.04 0.26 12.74
C LYS A 86 14.49 0.77 14.07
N PHE A 87 13.47 1.63 14.00
CA PHE A 87 12.82 2.17 15.19
C PHE A 87 12.22 1.05 16.05
N TYR A 88 11.53 0.10 15.43
CA TYR A 88 10.92 -1.00 16.16
C TYR A 88 11.94 -2.02 16.65
N GLU A 89 13.02 -2.24 15.93
CA GLU A 89 14.10 -3.09 16.39
C GLU A 89 14.76 -2.52 17.65
N THR A 90 14.95 -1.21 17.69
CA THR A 90 15.58 -0.55 18.82
C THR A 90 14.71 -0.62 20.08
N ARG A 91 13.40 -0.69 19.93
CA ARG A 91 12.47 -0.71 21.06
C ARG A 91 12.26 -2.10 21.66
N GLN A 92 12.70 -3.11 20.98
CA GLN A 92 12.61 -4.50 21.48
C GLN A 92 13.89 -4.93 22.27
#